data_1920ecfd7c7a66a9b38979784445f9b4
#
_entry.id   1920ecfd7c7a66a9b38979784445f9b4
#
_cell.length_a   1.000
_cell.length_b   1.000
_cell.length_c   1.000
_cell.angle_alpha   90.00
_cell.angle_beta   90.00
_cell.angle_gamma   90.00
#
_symmetry.space_group_name_H-M   'P 1'
#
loop_
_entity.id
_entity.type
_entity.pdbx_description
1 polymer ?
#
loop_
_entity_poly.entity_id
_entity_poly.type
_entity_poly.pdbx_seq_one_letter_code
_entity_poly.pdbx_strand_id
1 'polypeptide(L)'
;DGHPATNAVRFSIQPTFSLTDVLHMNDFSKRLGMFIHTGGAYAAMWNKTLVTGPKELFNANDGSVDEMIQGILGLTTQIKINERLSVNADISFMANIRQNNGFDFEAAPISGGGFSGYYATASIGFNYYIGKAKTHADWTYTPRMNQADLNRIAALEKQATEVASKLADDDN
;
A
#
# COMPACT_ATOMS: atom_id res chain seq x y z
N ASP A 1 -10.04 4.06 37.79
CA ASP A 1 -9.54 3.06 36.82
C ASP A 1 -9.01 3.80 35.61
N GLY A 2 -7.72 4.21 35.66
CA GLY A 2 -7.08 4.89 34.53
C GLY A 2 -6.56 3.84 33.55
N HIS A 3 -7.18 3.73 32.36
CA HIS A 3 -6.60 2.93 31.28
C HIS A 3 -5.33 3.64 30.76
N PRO A 4 -4.23 2.93 30.58
CA PRO A 4 -3.01 3.52 30.02
C PRO A 4 -3.29 3.99 28.59
N ALA A 5 -3.03 5.26 28.32
CA ALA A 5 -3.16 5.83 26.99
C ALA A 5 -1.82 5.75 26.27
N THR A 6 -1.74 4.95 25.24
CA THR A 6 -0.56 4.80 24.40
C THR A 6 -0.68 5.71 23.19
N ASN A 7 0.36 6.50 22.94
CA ASN A 7 0.50 7.29 21.72
C ASN A 7 1.54 6.62 20.82
N ALA A 8 1.27 6.62 19.52
CA ALA A 8 2.20 6.09 18.53
C ALA A 8 2.24 6.97 17.30
N VAL A 9 3.41 7.12 16.70
CA VAL A 9 3.63 7.72 15.39
C VAL A 9 4.35 6.73 14.51
N ARG A 10 3.92 6.60 13.26
CA ARG A 10 4.48 5.67 12.29
C ARG A 10 4.72 6.36 10.96
N PHE A 11 5.88 6.09 10.38
CA PHE A 11 6.24 6.44 9.00
C PHE A 11 6.46 5.16 8.22
N SER A 12 5.83 5.03 7.06
CA SER A 12 5.95 3.83 6.23
C SER A 12 6.20 4.19 4.77
N ILE A 13 6.92 3.30 4.08
CA ILE A 13 7.09 3.31 2.63
C ILE A 13 6.54 1.99 2.10
N GLN A 14 5.54 2.08 1.23
CA GLN A 14 4.80 0.93 0.75
C GLN A 14 4.58 1.01 -0.77
N PRO A 15 5.37 0.30 -1.57
CA PRO A 15 5.02 0.07 -2.97
C PRO A 15 3.71 -0.71 -3.07
N THR A 16 2.91 -0.34 -4.06
CA THR A 16 1.57 -0.89 -4.30
C THR A 16 1.52 -1.48 -5.70
N PHE A 17 0.97 -2.69 -5.84
CA PHE A 17 0.84 -3.42 -7.08
C PHE A 17 -0.64 -3.69 -7.37
N SER A 18 -1.07 -3.44 -8.62
CA SER A 18 -2.44 -3.71 -9.05
C SER A 18 -2.65 -5.20 -9.27
N LEU A 19 -3.43 -5.83 -8.40
CA LEU A 19 -3.91 -7.19 -8.63
C LEU A 19 -5.01 -7.24 -9.69
N THR A 20 -5.75 -6.16 -9.86
CA THR A 20 -6.79 -6.02 -10.87
C THR A 20 -6.24 -6.28 -12.26
N ASP A 21 -5.06 -5.74 -12.58
CA ASP A 21 -4.41 -5.92 -13.86
C ASP A 21 -3.82 -7.32 -14.03
N VAL A 22 -3.22 -7.86 -12.96
CA VAL A 22 -2.62 -9.20 -12.96
C VAL A 22 -3.69 -10.29 -13.12
N LEU A 23 -4.82 -10.14 -12.45
CA LEU A 23 -5.94 -11.10 -12.46
C LEU A 23 -6.95 -10.83 -13.57
N HIS A 24 -6.74 -9.82 -14.41
CA HIS A 24 -7.65 -9.41 -15.50
C HIS A 24 -9.08 -9.11 -15.02
N MET A 25 -9.22 -8.59 -13.80
CA MET A 25 -10.52 -8.28 -13.20
C MET A 25 -11.22 -7.10 -13.89
N ASN A 26 -10.48 -6.32 -14.69
CA ASN A 26 -11.05 -5.23 -15.49
C ASN A 26 -12.08 -5.70 -16.53
N ASP A 27 -11.99 -6.96 -16.95
CA ASP A 27 -12.97 -7.58 -17.84
C ASP A 27 -14.30 -7.84 -17.12
N PHE A 28 -14.24 -8.07 -15.80
CA PHE A 28 -15.41 -8.29 -14.95
C PHE A 28 -16.01 -6.99 -14.43
N SER A 29 -15.20 -6.03 -14.00
CA SER A 29 -15.68 -4.76 -13.43
C SER A 29 -14.69 -3.63 -13.64
N LYS A 30 -15.11 -2.59 -14.35
CA LYS A 30 -14.35 -1.33 -14.51
C LYS A 30 -14.40 -0.41 -13.29
N ARG A 31 -15.10 -0.83 -12.23
CA ARG A 31 -15.29 -0.04 -10.99
C ARG A 31 -14.62 -0.64 -9.78
N LEU A 32 -14.12 -1.88 -9.88
CA LEU A 32 -13.46 -2.58 -8.80
C LEU A 32 -11.96 -2.57 -9.05
N GLY A 33 -11.20 -2.07 -8.09
CA GLY A 33 -9.74 -2.13 -8.04
C GLY A 33 -9.28 -2.96 -6.86
N MET A 34 -8.31 -3.84 -7.06
CA MET A 34 -7.65 -4.59 -6.00
C MET A 34 -6.15 -4.35 -6.08
N PHE A 35 -5.55 -4.03 -4.95
CA PHE A 35 -4.14 -3.70 -4.83
C PHE A 35 -3.52 -4.46 -3.67
N ILE A 36 -2.36 -5.04 -3.90
CA ILE A 36 -1.51 -5.55 -2.83
C ILE A 36 -0.42 -4.52 -2.56
N HIS A 37 -0.16 -4.25 -1.31
CA HIS A 37 0.95 -3.39 -0.90
C HIS A 37 1.81 -4.11 0.13
N THR A 38 3.10 -3.83 0.09
CA THR A 38 4.07 -4.35 1.03
C THR A 38 5.06 -3.25 1.35
N GLY A 39 5.77 -3.35 2.45
CA GLY A 39 6.76 -2.34 2.75
C GLY A 39 7.34 -2.42 4.14
N GLY A 40 8.03 -1.36 4.51
CA GLY A 40 8.62 -1.17 5.82
C GLY A 40 8.12 0.09 6.50
N ALA A 41 8.11 0.07 7.82
CA ALA A 41 7.82 1.23 8.62
C ALA A 41 8.79 1.35 9.80
N TYR A 42 8.95 2.59 10.24
CA TYR A 42 9.52 2.94 11.52
C TYR A 42 8.40 3.54 12.37
N ALA A 43 8.24 3.02 13.58
CA ALA A 43 7.24 3.50 14.52
C ALA A 43 7.89 3.82 15.87
N ALA A 44 7.39 4.85 16.50
CA ALA A 44 7.74 5.24 17.86
C ALA A 44 6.48 5.28 18.72
N MET A 45 6.53 4.65 19.87
CA MET A 45 5.43 4.50 20.80
C MET A 45 5.83 5.02 22.17
N TRP A 46 4.94 5.75 22.85
CA TRP A 46 5.19 6.25 24.22
C TRP A 46 3.90 6.28 25.04
N ASN A 47 4.04 6.08 26.33
CA ASN A 47 2.94 6.18 27.28
C ASN A 47 2.85 7.59 27.86
N LYS A 48 1.64 8.11 27.96
CA LYS A 48 1.36 9.43 28.51
C LYS A 48 0.85 9.39 29.95
N THR A 49 0.50 8.21 30.45
CA THR A 49 -0.09 8.07 31.79
C THR A 49 1.00 7.68 32.79
N LEU A 50 1.23 8.52 33.76
CA LEU A 50 1.93 8.17 35.01
C LEU A 50 1.08 7.10 35.74
N VAL A 51 1.48 5.85 35.60
CA VAL A 51 0.87 4.78 36.41
C VAL A 51 1.35 4.96 37.84
N THR A 52 0.46 5.43 38.69
CA THR A 52 0.64 5.48 40.16
C THR A 52 0.43 4.08 40.74
N GLY A 53 1.32 3.15 40.44
CA GLY A 53 1.34 1.79 40.99
C GLY A 53 2.74 1.39 41.44
N PRO A 54 2.91 0.28 42.19
CA PRO A 54 4.23 -0.18 42.55
C PRO A 54 5.04 -0.41 41.28
N LYS A 55 6.14 0.34 41.15
CA LYS A 55 7.05 0.36 40.00
C LYS A 55 7.61 -1.00 39.60
N GLU A 56 7.43 -2.00 40.39
CA GLU A 56 7.95 -3.36 40.22
C GLU A 56 7.06 -4.24 39.33
N LEU A 57 5.78 -3.93 39.16
CA LEU A 57 4.85 -4.69 38.32
C LEU A 57 4.81 -4.23 36.87
N PHE A 58 5.25 -3.01 36.63
CA PHE A 58 5.30 -2.45 35.29
C PHE A 58 6.74 -1.98 35.08
N ASN A 59 7.48 -2.62 34.21
CA ASN A 59 8.68 -2.03 33.62
C ASN A 59 8.30 -0.84 32.73
N ALA A 60 7.46 0.05 33.27
CA ALA A 60 7.20 1.33 32.70
C ALA A 60 8.49 2.12 32.82
N ASN A 61 9.37 1.97 31.84
CA ASN A 61 10.50 2.85 31.67
C ASN A 61 9.93 4.26 31.58
N ASP A 62 10.21 5.01 32.63
CA ASP A 62 9.84 6.38 32.91
C ASP A 62 10.03 7.24 31.65
N GLY A 63 8.96 7.39 30.83
CA GLY A 63 8.98 8.20 29.62
C GLY A 63 9.81 7.69 28.45
N SER A 64 10.25 6.43 28.44
CA SER A 64 11.01 5.90 27.31
C SER A 64 10.12 5.69 26.08
N VAL A 65 10.63 6.14 24.97
CA VAL A 65 10.05 5.88 23.64
C VAL A 65 10.46 4.48 23.21
N ASP A 66 9.51 3.64 22.86
CA ASP A 66 9.77 2.34 22.24
C ASP A 66 9.80 2.51 20.72
N GLU A 67 10.96 2.24 20.13
CA GLU A 67 11.21 2.37 18.70
C GLU A 67 11.11 1.01 18.04
N MET A 68 10.29 0.93 16.98
CA MET A 68 9.99 -0.32 16.29
C MET A 68 10.28 -0.22 14.81
N ILE A 69 10.84 -1.27 14.25
CA ILE A 69 10.91 -1.50 12.81
C ILE A 69 9.84 -2.53 12.45
N GLN A 70 9.04 -2.22 11.43
CA GLN A 70 7.88 -3.03 11.06
C GLN A 70 7.97 -3.45 9.60
N GLY A 71 7.63 -4.71 9.31
CA GLY A 71 7.28 -5.18 7.99
C GLY A 71 5.76 -5.08 7.80
N ILE A 72 5.32 -4.67 6.62
CA ILE A 72 3.90 -4.48 6.30
C ILE A 72 3.56 -5.30 5.07
N LEU A 73 2.41 -5.97 5.11
CA LEU A 73 1.77 -6.62 3.96
C LEU A 73 0.28 -6.35 4.04
N GLY A 74 -0.32 -5.84 2.97
CA GLY A 74 -1.75 -5.55 2.97
C GLY A 74 -2.42 -5.70 1.63
N LEU A 75 -3.74 -5.69 1.68
CA LEU A 75 -4.65 -5.76 0.55
C LEU A 75 -5.63 -4.61 0.64
N THR A 76 -5.66 -3.79 -0.40
CA THR A 76 -6.61 -2.69 -0.55
C THR A 76 -7.60 -3.04 -1.65
N THR A 77 -8.87 -2.95 -1.36
CA THR A 77 -9.95 -3.01 -2.35
C THR A 77 -10.54 -1.64 -2.53
N GLN A 78 -10.67 -1.19 -3.78
CA GLN A 78 -11.24 0.11 -4.12
C GLN A 78 -12.51 -0.06 -4.97
N ILE A 79 -13.50 0.78 -4.72
CA ILE A 79 -14.73 0.87 -5.52
C ILE A 79 -14.83 2.30 -6.07
N LYS A 80 -14.79 2.43 -7.38
CA LYS A 80 -14.95 3.71 -8.09
C LYS A 80 -16.40 4.20 -8.01
N ILE A 81 -16.61 5.35 -7.39
CA ILE A 81 -17.91 6.02 -7.36
C ILE A 81 -18.08 6.89 -8.62
N ASN A 82 -17.07 7.72 -8.88
CA ASN A 82 -17.00 8.56 -10.08
C ASN A 82 -15.52 8.79 -10.50
N GLU A 83 -15.26 9.64 -11.50
CA GLU A 83 -13.91 9.86 -12.03
C GLU A 83 -12.92 10.45 -11.02
N ARG A 84 -13.42 11.04 -9.93
CA ARG A 84 -12.59 11.71 -8.91
C ARG A 84 -12.74 11.15 -7.51
N LEU A 85 -13.66 10.21 -7.30
CA LEU A 85 -13.95 9.70 -5.96
C LEU A 85 -14.01 8.19 -5.98
N SER A 86 -13.30 7.55 -5.06
CA SER A 86 -13.42 6.13 -4.77
C SER A 86 -13.50 5.90 -3.26
N VAL A 87 -14.14 4.80 -2.87
CA VAL A 87 -14.08 4.24 -1.52
C VAL A 87 -13.06 3.12 -1.53
N ASN A 88 -12.26 3.05 -0.49
CA ASN A 88 -11.31 1.96 -0.28
C ASN A 88 -11.56 1.27 1.07
N ALA A 89 -11.32 -0.02 1.07
CA ALA A 89 -11.21 -0.84 2.26
C ALA A 89 -9.82 -1.50 2.24
N ASP A 90 -9.12 -1.44 3.36
CA ASP A 90 -7.77 -1.98 3.49
C ASP A 90 -7.68 -2.93 4.68
N ILE A 91 -6.99 -4.03 4.48
CA ILE A 91 -6.59 -4.95 5.54
C ILE A 91 -5.08 -5.10 5.45
N SER A 92 -4.39 -4.73 6.53
CA SER A 92 -2.93 -4.79 6.60
C SER A 92 -2.46 -5.62 7.79
N PHE A 93 -1.48 -6.48 7.54
CA PHE A 93 -0.74 -7.22 8.56
C PHE A 93 0.61 -6.56 8.78
N MET A 94 0.96 -6.40 10.04
CA MET A 94 2.19 -5.76 10.47
C MET A 94 2.94 -6.69 11.41
N ALA A 95 4.23 -6.87 11.13
CA ALA A 95 5.13 -7.65 11.95
C ALA A 95 6.26 -6.74 12.47
N ASN A 96 6.40 -6.65 13.78
CA ASN A 96 7.43 -5.87 14.44
C ASN A 96 8.72 -6.70 14.56
N ILE A 97 9.80 -6.19 14.00
CA ILE A 97 11.11 -6.84 14.05
C ILE A 97 11.80 -6.52 15.39
N ARG A 98 11.53 -5.35 15.93
CA ARG A 98 12.02 -4.91 17.23
C ARG A 98 10.88 -4.20 17.95
N GLN A 99 10.53 -4.71 19.11
CA GLN A 99 9.54 -4.11 20.01
C GLN A 99 9.92 -4.53 21.44
N ASN A 100 10.06 -3.58 22.34
CA ASN A 100 10.42 -3.86 23.70
C ASN A 100 9.20 -3.95 24.63
N ASN A 101 8.13 -3.21 24.29
CA ASN A 101 6.90 -3.15 25.07
C ASN A 101 5.68 -3.53 24.23
N GLY A 102 4.70 -4.21 24.86
CA GLY A 102 3.38 -4.40 24.27
C GLY A 102 2.64 -3.06 24.08
N PHE A 103 1.52 -3.08 23.33
CA PHE A 103 0.66 -1.88 23.19
C PHE A 103 -0.02 -1.49 24.49
N ASP A 104 -0.07 -2.38 25.47
CA ASP A 104 -0.49 -2.18 26.86
C ASP A 104 0.66 -1.71 27.76
N PHE A 105 1.87 -1.56 27.23
CA PHE A 105 3.12 -1.28 27.94
C PHE A 105 3.54 -2.37 28.94
N GLU A 106 2.99 -3.56 28.86
CA GLU A 106 3.58 -4.70 29.49
C GLU A 106 4.85 -5.14 28.71
N ALA A 107 5.89 -5.52 29.47
CA ALA A 107 7.11 -5.99 28.87
C ALA A 107 6.81 -7.24 28.01
N ALA A 108 6.95 -7.12 26.69
CA ALA A 108 6.85 -8.27 25.83
C ALA A 108 8.00 -9.23 26.22
N PRO A 109 7.75 -10.54 26.42
CA PRO A 109 8.82 -11.49 26.65
C PRO A 109 9.69 -11.51 25.41
N ILE A 110 10.85 -10.88 25.48
CA ILE A 110 11.86 -10.90 24.43
C ILE A 110 12.48 -12.30 24.40
N SER A 111 11.84 -13.24 23.74
CA SER A 111 12.50 -14.47 23.35
C SER A 111 13.34 -14.17 22.13
N GLY A 112 14.66 -14.20 22.33
CA GLY A 112 15.69 -13.76 21.43
C GLY A 112 15.51 -14.07 19.96
N GLY A 113 15.59 -13.03 19.15
CA GLY A 113 15.83 -13.08 17.71
C GLY A 113 14.59 -13.38 16.88
N GLY A 114 14.01 -12.37 16.23
CA GLY A 114 12.92 -12.53 15.29
C GLY A 114 11.84 -11.46 15.43
N PHE A 115 10.65 -11.79 15.00
CA PHE A 115 9.49 -10.92 15.11
C PHE A 115 9.01 -10.84 16.57
N SER A 116 9.01 -9.64 17.13
CA SER A 116 8.65 -9.41 18.54
C SER A 116 7.14 -9.23 18.75
N GLY A 117 6.40 -9.00 17.69
CA GLY A 117 4.94 -8.85 17.75
C GLY A 117 4.34 -8.70 16.36
N TYR A 118 3.07 -8.99 16.24
CA TYR A 118 2.32 -8.81 15.00
C TYR A 118 0.90 -8.36 15.32
N TYR A 119 0.32 -7.58 14.42
CA TYR A 119 -1.06 -7.16 14.50
C TYR A 119 -1.64 -6.93 13.12
N ALA A 120 -2.97 -6.95 13.05
CA ALA A 120 -3.70 -6.63 11.84
C ALA A 120 -4.50 -5.35 12.04
N THR A 121 -4.61 -4.56 10.99
CA THR A 121 -5.46 -3.37 10.94
C THR A 121 -6.45 -3.51 9.79
N ALA A 122 -7.66 -3.00 10.00
CA ALA A 122 -8.65 -2.84 8.96
C ALA A 122 -9.09 -1.38 8.93
N SER A 123 -9.18 -0.81 7.75
CA SER A 123 -9.60 0.58 7.58
C SER A 123 -10.51 0.76 6.37
N ILE A 124 -11.35 1.78 6.45
CA ILE A 124 -12.18 2.24 5.33
C ILE A 124 -11.88 3.71 5.12
N GLY A 125 -11.72 4.10 3.88
CA GLY A 125 -11.38 5.47 3.51
C GLY A 125 -11.97 5.91 2.18
N PHE A 126 -11.76 7.19 1.88
CA PHE A 126 -12.14 7.81 0.62
C PHE A 126 -10.90 8.35 -0.05
N ASN A 127 -10.77 8.10 -1.36
CA ASN A 127 -9.74 8.73 -2.18
C ASN A 127 -10.39 9.80 -3.06
N TYR A 128 -9.88 11.01 -2.97
CA TYR A 128 -10.26 12.08 -3.88
C TYR A 128 -9.07 12.42 -4.78
N TYR A 129 -9.25 12.25 -6.09
CA TYR A 129 -8.20 12.44 -7.08
C TYR A 129 -8.15 13.89 -7.54
N ILE A 130 -7.03 14.55 -7.27
CA ILE A 130 -6.77 15.93 -7.64
C ILE A 130 -5.89 15.93 -8.89
N GLY A 131 -6.35 16.53 -9.98
CA GLY A 131 -5.57 16.60 -11.21
C GLY A 131 -6.41 17.06 -12.41
N LYS A 132 -5.71 17.33 -13.51
CA LYS A 132 -6.34 17.73 -14.79
C LYS A 132 -6.76 16.52 -15.64
N ALA A 133 -6.20 15.34 -15.37
CA ALA A 133 -6.54 14.13 -16.08
C ALA A 133 -7.98 13.71 -15.81
N LYS A 134 -8.69 13.31 -16.86
CA LYS A 134 -10.09 12.90 -16.78
C LYS A 134 -10.25 11.58 -16.02
N THR A 135 -9.26 10.71 -16.10
CA THR A 135 -9.22 9.41 -15.41
C THR A 135 -7.88 9.27 -14.67
N HIS A 136 -7.91 8.87 -13.42
CA HIS A 136 -6.69 8.60 -12.64
C HIS A 136 -6.02 7.31 -13.08
N ALA A 137 -4.72 7.20 -12.84
CA ALA A 137 -3.91 6.02 -13.23
C ALA A 137 -4.45 4.71 -12.65
N ASP A 138 -4.99 4.71 -11.43
CA ASP A 138 -5.59 3.53 -10.80
C ASP A 138 -6.74 2.91 -11.63
N TRP A 139 -7.36 3.69 -12.51
CA TRP A 139 -8.50 3.31 -13.35
C TRP A 139 -8.16 3.28 -14.83
N THR A 140 -6.87 3.45 -15.17
CA THR A 140 -6.40 3.37 -16.54
C THR A 140 -6.04 1.93 -16.85
N TYR A 141 -6.88 1.26 -17.59
CA TYR A 141 -6.62 -0.09 -18.07
C TYR A 141 -5.77 -0.03 -19.35
N THR A 142 -4.63 -0.68 -19.34
CA THR A 142 -3.88 -0.95 -20.56
C THR A 142 -4.32 -2.31 -21.09
N PRO A 143 -5.10 -2.36 -22.20
CA PRO A 143 -5.53 -3.63 -22.75
C PRO A 143 -4.29 -4.45 -23.13
N ARG A 144 -4.31 -5.73 -22.78
CA ARG A 144 -3.27 -6.65 -23.20
C ARG A 144 -3.32 -6.75 -24.72
N MET A 145 -2.26 -6.34 -25.39
CA MET A 145 -2.13 -6.58 -26.81
C MET A 145 -2.04 -8.09 -27.05
N ASN A 146 -3.02 -8.65 -27.73
CA ASN A 146 -2.97 -10.03 -28.16
C ASN A 146 -2.00 -10.16 -29.36
N GLN A 147 -1.62 -11.38 -29.70
CA GLN A 147 -0.69 -11.62 -30.81
C GLN A 147 -1.20 -11.08 -32.17
N ALA A 148 -2.52 -11.03 -32.33
CA ALA A 148 -3.13 -10.46 -33.54
C ALA A 148 -2.96 -8.93 -33.59
N ASP A 149 -3.06 -8.23 -32.46
CA ASP A 149 -2.82 -6.79 -32.40
C ASP A 149 -1.35 -6.44 -32.64
N LEU A 150 -0.42 -7.23 -32.08
CA LEU A 150 1.01 -7.08 -32.35
C LEU A 150 1.34 -7.27 -33.82
N ASN A 151 0.76 -8.30 -34.45
CA ASN A 151 0.94 -8.56 -35.89
C ASN A 151 0.36 -7.42 -36.74
N ARG A 152 -0.76 -6.84 -36.32
CA ARG A 152 -1.39 -5.71 -37.01
C ARG A 152 -0.56 -4.43 -36.90
N ILE A 153 0.02 -4.17 -35.75
CA ILE A 153 0.94 -3.05 -35.55
C ILE A 153 2.17 -3.20 -36.42
N ALA A 154 2.80 -4.37 -36.42
CA ALA A 154 3.96 -4.65 -37.25
C ALA A 154 3.66 -4.50 -38.75
N ALA A 155 2.47 -4.91 -39.21
CA ALA A 155 2.03 -4.72 -40.59
C ALA A 155 1.83 -3.23 -40.95
N LEU A 156 1.23 -2.44 -40.02
CA LEU A 156 1.06 -1.00 -40.21
C LEU A 156 2.38 -0.23 -40.24
N GLU A 157 3.32 -0.60 -39.37
CA GLU A 157 4.67 -0.01 -39.35
C GLU A 157 5.40 -0.27 -40.67
N LYS A 158 5.29 -1.50 -41.21
CA LYS A 158 5.86 -1.85 -42.51
C LYS A 158 5.24 -1.03 -43.66
N GLN A 159 3.92 -0.87 -43.67
CA GLN A 159 3.23 -0.04 -44.66
C GLN A 159 3.64 1.45 -44.54
N ALA A 160 3.76 1.97 -43.32
CA ALA A 160 4.20 3.34 -43.09
C ALA A 160 5.62 3.58 -43.63
N THR A 161 6.53 2.64 -43.41
CA THR A 161 7.90 2.70 -43.89
C THR A 161 7.95 2.64 -45.43
N GLU A 162 7.12 1.80 -46.07
CA GLU A 162 7.02 1.67 -47.51
C GLU A 162 6.46 2.94 -48.17
N VAL A 163 5.45 3.56 -47.54
CA VAL A 163 4.91 4.84 -48.02
C VAL A 163 5.94 5.96 -47.87
N ALA A 164 6.65 6.00 -46.74
CA ALA A 164 7.71 6.99 -46.54
C ALA A 164 8.84 6.89 -47.55
N SER A 165 9.23 5.66 -47.91
CA SER A 165 10.28 5.44 -48.94
C SER A 165 9.81 5.87 -50.34
N LYS A 166 8.54 5.60 -50.71
CA LYS A 166 7.99 6.04 -51.99
C LYS A 166 7.88 7.56 -52.10
N LEU A 167 7.49 8.24 -51.02
CA LEU A 167 7.47 9.70 -50.99
C LEU A 167 8.87 10.30 -51.17
N ALA A 168 9.89 9.69 -50.56
CA ALA A 168 11.27 10.16 -50.70
C ALA A 168 11.85 9.94 -52.10
N ASP A 169 11.35 8.92 -52.83
CA ASP A 169 11.75 8.67 -54.22
C ASP A 169 11.04 9.58 -55.21
N ASP A 170 9.82 10.03 -54.94
CA ASP A 170 9.07 10.95 -55.81
C ASP A 170 9.53 12.43 -55.71
N ASP A 171 10.28 12.79 -54.67
CA ASP A 171 10.80 14.15 -54.45
C ASP A 171 12.21 14.36 -55.06
N ASN A 172 12.82 13.36 -55.72
CA ASN A 172 14.10 13.42 -56.44
C ASN A 172 13.91 13.37 -57.96
#